data_a444ab993a9dd037ff558374c42c1b7d
#
_entry.id   a444ab993a9dd037ff558374c42c1b7d
#
_cell.length_a   1.000
_cell.length_b   1.000
_cell.length_c   1.000
_cell.angle_alpha   90.00
_cell.angle_beta   90.00
_cell.angle_gamma   90.00
#
_symmetry.space_group_name_H-M   'P 1'
#
loop_
_entity.id
_entity.type
_entity.pdbx_description
1 polymer ?
#
loop_
_entity_poly.entity_id
_entity_poly.type
_entity_poly.pdbx_seq_one_letter_code
_entity_poly.pdbx_strand_id
1 'polypeptide(L)'
;MGNKAKENIIEIKDLSKMFTKKIKTKGLKEFFKPVKKEFKAVKNINLNIKKGEIVAFVGPNGAGKSTTIKMLTGILHPTSGEIKVAGLDPVKQRKALAYKIGCMFGQKSGLWMHLPAIDSYKLYGAMYDIPKEELDKRIDDVVKMFNLEEIVNIPVRKLSLGQRMICEIAGIMLHKPEILFLDEPTIGLDIVVKEKVRNAILKINKEEDTTIFLTSHDLGDIEKLCKRIIIIDNGQIIKDENIEVLKKDYLKERYITIIYENDVEEQEFDYPIAGRESNKIFIKVDTNIHSVSEILEKFMKYGNVVDIEAIPVPLEDVIFDIYTKGD
;
A
#
# COMPACT_ATOMS: atom_id res chain seq x y z
N MET A 1 -2.53 -7.90 32.21
CA MET A 1 -1.22 -7.94 31.53
C MET A 1 -0.99 -6.57 30.95
N GLY A 2 -0.02 -5.82 31.45
CA GLY A 2 0.20 -4.42 31.09
C GLY A 2 0.59 -4.31 29.62
N ASN A 3 -0.09 -3.44 28.92
CA ASN A 3 0.16 -3.08 27.52
C ASN A 3 1.50 -2.30 27.49
N LYS A 4 2.64 -3.02 27.37
CA LYS A 4 3.92 -2.36 27.07
C LYS A 4 3.73 -1.67 25.74
N ALA A 5 3.90 -0.35 25.69
CA ALA A 5 3.87 0.41 24.45
C ALA A 5 4.85 -0.27 23.46
N LYS A 6 4.36 -0.72 22.31
CA LYS A 6 5.21 -1.35 21.28
C LYS A 6 6.27 -0.34 20.86
N GLU A 7 7.53 -0.81 20.82
CA GLU A 7 8.69 -0.02 20.40
C GLU A 7 8.59 0.37 18.90
N ASN A 8 9.09 1.55 18.57
CA ASN A 8 9.19 1.97 17.17
C ASN A 8 10.28 1.13 16.47
N ILE A 9 9.91 0.49 15.38
CA ILE A 9 10.83 -0.29 14.56
C ILE A 9 11.33 0.50 13.36
N ILE A 10 10.58 1.51 12.92
CA ILE A 10 11.00 2.50 11.92
C ILE A 10 10.82 3.89 12.54
N GLU A 11 11.89 4.69 12.49
CA GLU A 11 11.90 6.08 12.95
C GLU A 11 12.48 6.95 11.84
N ILE A 12 11.74 7.98 11.44
CA ILE A 12 12.12 8.95 10.43
C ILE A 12 11.98 10.35 11.04
N LYS A 13 13.05 11.16 10.92
CA LYS A 13 13.06 12.54 11.41
C LYS A 13 13.62 13.48 10.35
N ASP A 14 12.79 14.45 9.96
CA ASP A 14 13.10 15.54 8.99
C ASP A 14 13.72 15.04 7.68
N LEU A 15 13.27 13.85 7.21
CA LEU A 15 13.84 13.17 6.07
C LEU A 15 13.55 13.90 4.78
N SER A 16 14.61 14.17 4.00
CA SER A 16 14.49 14.81 2.70
C SER A 16 15.36 14.14 1.65
N LYS A 17 14.85 14.11 0.41
CA LYS A 17 15.61 13.66 -0.76
C LYS A 17 15.48 14.62 -1.91
N MET A 18 16.62 15.11 -2.37
CA MET A 18 16.74 15.98 -3.53
C MET A 18 17.51 15.25 -4.65
N PHE A 19 17.01 15.36 -5.87
CA PHE A 19 17.70 14.91 -7.08
C PHE A 19 18.06 16.08 -7.95
N THR A 20 19.20 15.97 -8.62
CA THR A 20 19.65 16.97 -9.60
C THR A 20 19.55 16.38 -11.00
N LYS A 21 18.71 16.94 -11.85
CA LYS A 21 18.59 16.57 -13.26
C LYS A 21 19.33 17.58 -14.14
N LYS A 22 20.26 17.10 -14.96
CA LYS A 22 20.89 17.92 -16.01
C LYS A 22 19.90 18.11 -17.15
N ILE A 23 19.54 19.34 -17.47
CA ILE A 23 18.70 19.66 -18.63
C ILE A 23 19.61 19.83 -19.83
N LYS A 24 19.38 19.07 -20.91
CA LYS A 24 20.00 19.32 -22.21
C LYS A 24 19.29 20.50 -22.85
N THR A 25 19.94 21.62 -22.93
CA THR A 25 19.50 22.81 -23.67
C THR A 25 20.16 22.84 -25.05
N LYS A 26 19.49 23.46 -26.04
CA LYS A 26 19.97 23.48 -27.45
C LYS A 26 20.91 24.65 -27.71
N GLY A 27 22.09 24.71 -27.08
CA GLY A 27 23.06 25.78 -27.31
C GLY A 27 24.50 25.32 -27.14
N LEU A 28 25.40 25.73 -28.05
CA LEU A 28 26.86 25.35 -28.01
C LEU A 28 27.57 25.81 -26.74
N LYS A 29 27.17 26.93 -26.13
CA LYS A 29 27.72 27.41 -24.85
C LYS A 29 27.30 26.60 -23.63
N GLU A 30 26.15 25.90 -23.69
CA GLU A 30 25.55 25.13 -22.59
C GLU A 30 26.04 23.69 -22.55
N PHE A 31 26.71 23.23 -23.60
CA PHE A 31 27.40 21.93 -23.61
C PHE A 31 28.51 21.89 -22.53
N PHE A 32 29.11 23.04 -22.20
CA PHE A 32 30.15 23.16 -21.16
C PHE A 32 29.61 23.47 -19.76
N LYS A 33 28.35 23.94 -19.62
CA LYS A 33 27.66 24.17 -18.32
C LYS A 33 26.22 23.75 -18.41
N PRO A 34 25.92 22.45 -18.21
CA PRO A 34 24.53 21.99 -18.23
C PRO A 34 23.74 22.65 -17.08
N VAL A 35 22.59 23.20 -17.41
CA VAL A 35 21.65 23.73 -16.39
C VAL A 35 21.18 22.56 -15.53
N LYS A 36 21.40 22.66 -14.23
CA LYS A 36 20.96 21.70 -13.25
C LYS A 36 19.60 22.15 -12.71
N LYS A 37 18.58 21.30 -12.84
CA LYS A 37 17.30 21.50 -12.16
C LYS A 37 17.24 20.57 -10.95
N GLU A 38 17.02 21.14 -9.80
CA GLU A 38 16.82 20.38 -8.56
C GLU A 38 15.35 20.02 -8.41
N PHE A 39 15.11 18.80 -7.96
CA PHE A 39 13.78 18.27 -7.69
C PHE A 39 13.77 17.61 -6.31
N LYS A 40 12.94 18.10 -5.41
CA LYS A 40 12.75 17.53 -4.08
C LYS A 40 11.70 16.43 -4.16
N ALA A 41 12.15 15.17 -4.14
CA ALA A 41 11.27 14.01 -4.20
C ALA A 41 10.65 13.67 -2.84
N VAL A 42 11.32 14.02 -1.74
CA VAL A 42 10.83 13.89 -0.36
C VAL A 42 11.23 15.14 0.41
N LYS A 43 10.32 15.68 1.22
CA LYS A 43 10.44 16.99 1.86
C LYS A 43 10.09 16.89 3.34
N ASN A 44 11.10 16.82 4.21
CA ASN A 44 10.99 16.89 5.67
C ASN A 44 9.90 15.96 6.26
N ILE A 45 9.86 14.69 5.84
CA ILE A 45 8.91 13.75 6.40
C ILE A 45 9.35 13.27 7.78
N ASN A 46 8.37 13.14 8.67
CA ASN A 46 8.53 12.59 10.02
C ASN A 46 7.55 11.42 10.14
N LEU A 47 8.02 10.26 10.60
CA LEU A 47 7.20 9.06 10.70
C LEU A 47 7.77 8.06 11.70
N ASN A 48 6.91 7.47 12.52
CA ASN A 48 7.25 6.37 13.41
C ASN A 48 6.31 5.19 13.14
N ILE A 49 6.86 3.98 13.01
CA ILE A 49 6.09 2.75 12.84
C ILE A 49 6.44 1.79 13.97
N LYS A 50 5.42 1.22 14.59
CA LYS A 50 5.57 0.30 15.71
C LYS A 50 5.83 -1.13 15.21
N LYS A 51 6.56 -1.91 16.02
CA LYS A 51 6.80 -3.33 15.72
C LYS A 51 5.48 -4.10 15.59
N GLY A 52 5.39 -5.00 14.58
CA GLY A 52 4.22 -5.81 14.28
C GLY A 52 3.03 -5.03 13.71
N GLU A 53 3.23 -3.79 13.26
CA GLU A 53 2.21 -2.98 12.59
C GLU A 53 2.15 -3.33 11.09
N ILE A 54 0.97 -3.33 10.49
CA ILE A 54 0.79 -3.32 9.04
C ILE A 54 0.35 -1.92 8.65
N VAL A 55 1.18 -1.22 7.87
CA VAL A 55 0.91 0.15 7.44
C VAL A 55 0.85 0.25 5.92
N ALA A 56 -0.13 1.00 5.41
CA ALA A 56 -0.21 1.38 4.02
C ALA A 56 0.46 2.75 3.80
N PHE A 57 1.34 2.83 2.80
CA PHE A 57 1.97 4.08 2.38
C PHE A 57 1.49 4.44 0.97
N VAL A 58 0.57 5.38 0.88
CA VAL A 58 -0.27 5.66 -0.30
C VAL A 58 0.04 7.03 -0.88
N GLY A 59 -0.13 7.19 -2.17
CA GLY A 59 0.06 8.48 -2.83
C GLY A 59 0.05 8.33 -4.35
N PRO A 60 -0.14 9.41 -5.10
CA PRO A 60 -0.12 9.38 -6.55
C PRO A 60 1.27 9.01 -7.09
N ASN A 61 1.34 8.74 -8.39
CA ASN A 61 2.62 8.48 -9.05
C ASN A 61 3.52 9.72 -8.97
N GLY A 62 4.76 9.51 -8.50
CA GLY A 62 5.70 10.62 -8.29
C GLY A 62 5.61 11.28 -6.91
N ALA A 63 4.68 10.90 -6.04
CA ALA A 63 4.54 11.48 -4.69
C ALA A 63 5.72 11.24 -3.74
N GLY A 64 6.64 10.32 -4.08
CA GLY A 64 7.82 10.03 -3.26
C GLY A 64 7.83 8.64 -2.61
N LYS A 65 6.81 7.80 -2.81
CA LYS A 65 6.66 6.46 -2.20
C LYS A 65 7.92 5.59 -2.37
N SER A 66 8.24 5.21 -3.61
CA SER A 66 9.39 4.35 -3.89
C SER A 66 10.73 4.99 -3.51
N THR A 67 10.82 6.33 -3.51
CA THR A 67 12.01 7.05 -3.03
C THR A 67 12.17 6.86 -1.53
N THR A 68 11.08 6.96 -0.77
CA THR A 68 11.08 6.75 0.69
C THR A 68 11.45 5.32 1.03
N ILE A 69 10.81 4.32 0.40
CA ILE A 69 11.16 2.90 0.63
C ILE A 69 12.63 2.63 0.33
N LYS A 70 13.17 3.15 -0.78
CA LYS A 70 14.58 2.98 -1.13
C LYS A 70 15.53 3.63 -0.11
N MET A 71 15.12 4.68 0.58
CA MET A 71 15.91 5.25 1.68
C MET A 71 15.82 4.37 2.94
N LEU A 72 14.63 3.88 3.28
CA LEU A 72 14.43 2.98 4.42
C LEU A 72 15.19 1.65 4.28
N THR A 73 15.32 1.15 3.06
CA THR A 73 16.05 -0.11 2.76
C THR A 73 17.54 0.09 2.49
N GLY A 74 18.06 1.32 2.62
CA GLY A 74 19.47 1.64 2.39
C GLY A 74 19.93 1.56 0.94
N ILE A 75 19.01 1.47 -0.03
CA ILE A 75 19.32 1.52 -1.47
C ILE A 75 19.64 2.95 -1.90
N LEU A 76 18.99 3.93 -1.28
CA LEU A 76 19.15 5.33 -1.59
C LEU A 76 19.54 6.11 -0.33
N HIS A 77 20.55 6.99 -0.46
CA HIS A 77 20.94 7.85 0.66
C HIS A 77 20.04 9.10 0.71
N PRO A 78 19.57 9.50 1.89
CA PRO A 78 18.88 10.77 2.08
C PRO A 78 19.80 11.95 1.77
N THR A 79 19.21 13.11 1.46
CA THR A 79 19.95 14.37 1.35
C THR A 79 20.11 15.02 2.72
N SER A 80 19.09 14.89 3.59
CA SER A 80 19.11 15.36 4.99
C SER A 80 18.10 14.56 5.81
N GLY A 81 18.18 14.72 7.13
CA GLY A 81 17.34 14.01 8.11
C GLY A 81 17.95 12.70 8.59
N GLU A 82 17.26 12.06 9.50
CA GLU A 82 17.69 10.84 10.17
C GLU A 82 16.71 9.70 9.92
N ILE A 83 17.23 8.49 9.78
CA ILE A 83 16.44 7.26 9.65
C ILE A 83 17.03 6.20 10.58
N LYS A 84 16.13 5.48 11.28
CA LYS A 84 16.44 4.22 11.93
C LYS A 84 15.43 3.16 11.49
N VAL A 85 15.92 1.98 11.12
CA VAL A 85 15.11 0.82 10.72
C VAL A 85 15.63 -0.38 11.47
N ALA A 86 14.78 -1.04 12.26
CA ALA A 86 15.16 -2.10 13.20
C ALA A 86 16.36 -1.69 14.10
N GLY A 87 16.37 -0.42 14.58
CA GLY A 87 17.43 0.17 15.38
C GLY A 87 18.72 0.53 14.64
N LEU A 88 18.81 0.28 13.33
CA LEU A 88 20.01 0.50 12.51
C LEU A 88 19.85 1.72 11.58
N ASP A 89 20.97 2.39 11.31
CA ASP A 89 21.08 3.44 10.29
C ASP A 89 21.22 2.76 8.91
N PRO A 90 20.24 2.92 7.97
CA PRO A 90 20.26 2.25 6.68
C PRO A 90 21.46 2.61 5.80
N VAL A 91 22.06 3.79 6.02
CA VAL A 91 23.23 4.25 5.24
C VAL A 91 24.50 3.63 5.78
N LYS A 92 24.70 3.70 7.10
CA LYS A 92 25.95 3.28 7.75
C LYS A 92 26.01 1.76 7.98
N GLN A 93 24.86 1.14 8.21
CA GLN A 93 24.74 -0.26 8.66
C GLN A 93 23.96 -1.12 7.64
N ARG A 94 24.06 -0.78 6.34
CA ARG A 94 23.28 -1.42 5.27
C ARG A 94 23.36 -2.95 5.27
N LYS A 95 24.57 -3.51 5.47
CA LYS A 95 24.74 -4.98 5.49
C LYS A 95 23.98 -5.62 6.66
N ALA A 96 24.11 -5.06 7.86
CA ALA A 96 23.38 -5.56 9.04
C ALA A 96 21.86 -5.41 8.88
N LEU A 97 21.42 -4.29 8.25
CA LEU A 97 20.02 -4.05 7.98
C LEU A 97 19.44 -5.09 7.01
N ALA A 98 20.19 -5.50 5.98
CA ALA A 98 19.75 -6.48 4.99
C ALA A 98 19.35 -7.83 5.62
N TYR A 99 19.94 -8.22 6.75
CA TYR A 99 19.56 -9.43 7.50
C TYR A 99 18.27 -9.27 8.30
N LYS A 100 17.78 -8.04 8.49
CA LYS A 100 16.58 -7.74 9.28
C LYS A 100 15.36 -7.38 8.45
N ILE A 101 15.54 -7.12 7.17
CA ILE A 101 14.46 -6.69 6.28
C ILE A 101 14.29 -7.62 5.09
N GLY A 102 13.03 -7.87 4.70
CA GLY A 102 12.67 -8.47 3.42
C GLY A 102 12.09 -7.40 2.49
N CYS A 103 12.42 -7.46 1.20
CA CYS A 103 11.98 -6.45 0.25
C CYS A 103 11.45 -7.11 -1.02
N MET A 104 10.27 -6.66 -1.46
CA MET A 104 9.72 -6.97 -2.76
C MET A 104 9.43 -5.66 -3.50
N PHE A 105 10.13 -5.41 -4.62
CA PHE A 105 10.04 -4.18 -5.38
C PHE A 105 9.32 -4.39 -6.71
N GLY A 106 8.04 -4.00 -6.76
CA GLY A 106 7.25 -4.04 -7.98
C GLY A 106 7.17 -5.42 -8.62
N GLN A 107 7.03 -5.47 -9.94
CA GLN A 107 6.86 -6.73 -10.70
C GLN A 107 8.17 -7.48 -11.03
N LYS A 108 9.31 -6.99 -10.55
CA LYS A 108 10.60 -7.66 -10.80
C LYS A 108 10.78 -8.78 -9.79
N SER A 109 10.66 -10.01 -10.27
CA SER A 109 10.90 -11.18 -9.43
C SER A 109 12.37 -11.28 -9.01
N GLY A 110 12.60 -11.55 -7.73
CA GLY A 110 13.90 -11.94 -7.20
C GLY A 110 14.23 -13.43 -7.46
N LEU A 111 13.21 -14.24 -7.82
CA LEU A 111 13.39 -15.65 -8.13
C LEU A 111 13.99 -15.87 -9.52
N TRP A 112 14.80 -16.89 -9.68
CA TRP A 112 15.37 -17.28 -10.97
C TRP A 112 14.33 -17.90 -11.87
N MET A 113 13.95 -17.20 -12.94
CA MET A 113 12.83 -17.55 -13.82
C MET A 113 12.94 -18.92 -14.46
N HIS A 114 14.16 -19.40 -14.76
CA HIS A 114 14.40 -20.66 -15.45
C HIS A 114 14.56 -21.85 -14.51
N LEU A 115 14.67 -21.61 -13.21
CA LEU A 115 14.83 -22.62 -12.18
C LEU A 115 13.57 -22.73 -11.31
N PRO A 116 13.34 -23.85 -10.62
CA PRO A 116 12.34 -23.97 -9.57
C PRO A 116 12.56 -22.95 -8.45
N ALA A 117 11.48 -22.54 -7.77
CA ALA A 117 11.58 -21.59 -6.66
C ALA A 117 12.49 -22.09 -5.52
N ILE A 118 12.48 -23.41 -5.27
CA ILE A 118 13.32 -24.05 -4.25
C ILE A 118 14.82 -23.81 -4.47
N ASP A 119 15.27 -23.69 -5.72
CA ASP A 119 16.69 -23.42 -6.01
C ASP A 119 17.06 -21.97 -5.67
N SER A 120 16.12 -21.02 -5.89
CA SER A 120 16.28 -19.65 -5.41
C SER A 120 16.29 -19.58 -3.88
N TYR A 121 15.50 -20.41 -3.19
CA TYR A 121 15.48 -20.49 -1.73
C TYR A 121 16.81 -20.97 -1.16
N LYS A 122 17.42 -22.00 -1.79
CA LYS A 122 18.76 -22.48 -1.42
C LYS A 122 19.81 -21.37 -1.59
N LEU A 123 19.73 -20.60 -2.69
CA LEU A 123 20.60 -19.45 -2.90
C LEU A 123 20.40 -18.39 -1.83
N TYR A 124 19.17 -18.04 -1.49
CA TYR A 124 18.89 -17.08 -0.43
C TYR A 124 19.46 -17.57 0.92
N GLY A 125 19.30 -18.87 1.22
CA GLY A 125 19.93 -19.45 2.40
C GLY A 125 21.44 -19.21 2.46
N ALA A 126 22.14 -19.43 1.34
CA ALA A 126 23.58 -19.16 1.24
C ALA A 126 23.92 -17.67 1.35
N MET A 127 23.09 -16.78 0.77
CA MET A 127 23.30 -15.31 0.85
C MET A 127 23.12 -14.74 2.25
N TYR A 128 22.25 -15.37 3.05
CA TYR A 128 21.96 -14.98 4.43
C TYR A 128 22.72 -15.83 5.47
N ASP A 129 23.73 -16.60 5.04
CA ASP A 129 24.57 -17.44 5.91
C ASP A 129 23.75 -18.41 6.79
N ILE A 130 22.61 -18.93 6.29
CA ILE A 130 21.76 -19.86 7.03
C ILE A 130 22.36 -21.26 6.94
N PRO A 131 22.64 -21.94 8.10
CA PRO A 131 23.14 -23.31 8.10
C PRO A 131 22.19 -24.25 7.34
N LYS A 132 22.74 -25.22 6.61
CA LYS A 132 21.97 -26.10 5.71
C LYS A 132 20.78 -26.78 6.39
N GLU A 133 21.00 -27.39 7.54
CA GLU A 133 19.93 -28.10 8.28
C GLU A 133 18.81 -27.17 8.72
N GLU A 134 19.17 -25.93 9.12
CA GLU A 134 18.20 -24.90 9.48
C GLU A 134 17.48 -24.37 8.23
N LEU A 135 18.18 -24.21 7.11
CA LEU A 135 17.59 -23.78 5.85
C LEU A 135 16.56 -24.79 5.34
N ASP A 136 16.91 -26.08 5.34
CA ASP A 136 15.99 -27.14 4.88
C ASP A 136 14.70 -27.10 5.71
N LYS A 137 14.79 -26.94 7.04
CA LYS A 137 13.63 -26.77 7.90
C LYS A 137 12.83 -25.51 7.59
N ARG A 138 13.50 -24.36 7.39
CA ARG A 138 12.82 -23.09 7.07
C ARG A 138 12.14 -23.13 5.70
N ILE A 139 12.73 -23.85 4.73
CA ILE A 139 12.09 -24.10 3.42
C ILE A 139 10.81 -24.91 3.62
N ASP A 140 10.87 -26.01 4.38
CA ASP A 140 9.68 -26.83 4.67
C ASP A 140 8.59 -26.02 5.38
N ASP A 141 8.97 -25.17 6.33
CA ASP A 141 8.04 -24.29 7.07
C ASP A 141 7.34 -23.30 6.13
N VAL A 142 8.07 -22.59 5.26
CA VAL A 142 7.45 -21.64 4.32
C VAL A 142 6.66 -22.34 3.22
N VAL A 143 7.11 -23.51 2.74
CA VAL A 143 6.36 -24.30 1.76
C VAL A 143 5.00 -24.71 2.33
N LYS A 144 4.96 -25.21 3.56
CA LYS A 144 3.71 -25.55 4.27
C LYS A 144 2.86 -24.32 4.59
N MET A 145 3.52 -23.25 5.07
CA MET A 145 2.82 -22.00 5.41
C MET A 145 2.02 -21.43 4.24
N PHE A 146 2.55 -21.52 3.03
CA PHE A 146 1.96 -20.93 1.83
C PHE A 146 1.34 -21.95 0.86
N ASN A 147 1.30 -23.25 1.22
CA ASN A 147 0.78 -24.36 0.41
C ASN A 147 1.47 -24.42 -0.96
N LEU A 148 2.81 -24.49 -0.97
CA LEU A 148 3.64 -24.47 -2.19
C LEU A 148 4.12 -25.85 -2.64
N GLU A 149 3.72 -26.93 -1.97
CA GLU A 149 4.21 -28.29 -2.18
C GLU A 149 4.18 -28.73 -3.65
N GLU A 150 3.08 -28.39 -4.34
CA GLU A 150 2.88 -28.77 -5.74
C GLU A 150 3.64 -27.90 -6.72
N ILE A 151 4.03 -26.66 -6.33
CA ILE A 151 4.56 -25.65 -7.27
C ILE A 151 6.01 -25.26 -7.02
N VAL A 152 6.56 -25.49 -5.82
CA VAL A 152 7.91 -25.05 -5.43
C VAL A 152 9.01 -25.67 -6.29
N ASN A 153 8.77 -26.85 -6.86
CA ASN A 153 9.66 -27.58 -7.75
C ASN A 153 9.42 -27.30 -9.25
N ILE A 154 8.44 -26.45 -9.59
CA ILE A 154 8.18 -26.06 -10.97
C ILE A 154 9.03 -24.84 -11.33
N PRO A 155 9.65 -24.78 -12.53
CA PRO A 155 10.36 -23.59 -12.98
C PRO A 155 9.48 -22.34 -12.92
N VAL A 156 9.99 -21.26 -12.30
CA VAL A 156 9.24 -20.03 -11.97
C VAL A 156 8.53 -19.44 -13.20
N ARG A 157 9.12 -19.52 -14.40
CA ARG A 157 8.51 -19.05 -15.65
C ARG A 157 7.21 -19.78 -16.03
N LYS A 158 6.96 -20.98 -15.49
CA LYS A 158 5.74 -21.77 -15.75
C LYS A 158 4.64 -21.49 -14.74
N LEU A 159 4.93 -20.77 -13.67
CA LEU A 159 3.98 -20.40 -12.65
C LEU A 159 3.11 -19.22 -13.13
N SER A 160 1.86 -19.18 -12.70
CA SER A 160 1.01 -18.01 -12.85
C SER A 160 1.62 -16.82 -12.08
N LEU A 161 1.19 -15.59 -12.40
CA LEU A 161 1.69 -14.40 -11.71
C LEU A 161 1.47 -14.50 -10.19
N GLY A 162 0.29 -14.96 -9.76
CA GLY A 162 -0.01 -15.11 -8.34
C GLY A 162 0.79 -16.21 -7.64
N GLN A 163 0.96 -17.37 -8.29
CA GLN A 163 1.82 -18.42 -7.76
C GLN A 163 3.26 -17.93 -7.59
N ARG A 164 3.77 -17.20 -8.57
CA ARG A 164 5.10 -16.58 -8.50
C ARG A 164 5.20 -15.59 -7.34
N MET A 165 4.18 -14.74 -7.17
CA MET A 165 4.15 -13.75 -6.10
C MET A 165 4.20 -14.40 -4.72
N ILE A 166 3.42 -15.47 -4.49
CA ILE A 166 3.43 -16.19 -3.21
C ILE A 166 4.78 -16.88 -3.00
N CYS A 167 5.36 -17.50 -4.04
CA CYS A 167 6.72 -18.06 -3.95
C CYS A 167 7.78 -17.00 -3.62
N GLU A 168 7.64 -15.79 -4.16
CA GLU A 168 8.54 -14.68 -3.87
C GLU A 168 8.43 -14.22 -2.41
N ILE A 169 7.20 -14.04 -1.92
CA ILE A 169 6.95 -13.72 -0.50
C ILE A 169 7.52 -14.82 0.41
N ALA A 170 7.34 -16.10 0.08
CA ALA A 170 7.91 -17.20 0.84
C ALA A 170 9.45 -17.15 0.86
N GLY A 171 10.07 -16.84 -0.28
CA GLY A 171 11.53 -16.73 -0.39
C GLY A 171 12.12 -15.63 0.49
N ILE A 172 11.48 -14.45 0.53
CA ILE A 172 11.96 -13.34 1.37
C ILE A 172 11.71 -13.55 2.87
N MET A 173 10.95 -14.58 3.25
CA MET A 173 10.73 -14.94 4.65
C MET A 173 11.79 -15.89 5.22
N LEU A 174 12.62 -16.51 4.39
CA LEU A 174 13.58 -17.55 4.82
C LEU A 174 14.57 -17.06 5.87
N HIS A 175 14.99 -15.82 5.83
CA HIS A 175 15.90 -15.23 6.82
C HIS A 175 15.18 -14.63 8.03
N LYS A 176 13.84 -14.81 8.16
CA LYS A 176 13.00 -14.32 9.26
C LYS A 176 13.15 -12.81 9.49
N PRO A 177 12.80 -11.98 8.51
CA PRO A 177 12.93 -10.52 8.62
C PRO A 177 12.02 -9.95 9.71
N GLU A 178 12.50 -8.92 10.40
CA GLU A 178 11.69 -8.15 11.35
C GLU A 178 10.70 -7.21 10.63
N ILE A 179 11.04 -6.81 9.38
CA ILE A 179 10.24 -5.89 8.57
C ILE A 179 10.16 -6.39 7.12
N LEU A 180 8.97 -6.38 6.53
CA LEU A 180 8.75 -6.57 5.10
C LEU A 180 8.37 -5.24 4.43
N PHE A 181 9.09 -4.88 3.37
CA PHE A 181 8.74 -3.82 2.45
C PHE A 181 8.14 -4.42 1.19
N LEU A 182 6.85 -4.19 0.96
CA LEU A 182 6.08 -4.74 -0.16
C LEU A 182 5.60 -3.60 -1.07
N ASP A 183 6.20 -3.48 -2.24
CA ASP A 183 5.83 -2.44 -3.23
C ASP A 183 4.87 -3.04 -4.24
N GLU A 184 3.57 -2.70 -4.15
CA GLU A 184 2.47 -3.16 -5.01
C GLU A 184 2.32 -4.70 -5.07
N PRO A 185 2.16 -5.43 -3.93
CA PRO A 185 2.22 -6.89 -3.91
C PRO A 185 1.08 -7.61 -4.63
N THR A 186 0.01 -6.93 -4.99
CA THR A 186 -1.21 -7.50 -5.59
C THR A 186 -1.50 -6.98 -6.99
N ILE A 187 -0.62 -6.12 -7.52
CA ILE A 187 -0.83 -5.49 -8.82
C ILE A 187 -0.93 -6.53 -9.96
N GLY A 188 -1.95 -6.40 -10.80
CA GLY A 188 -2.16 -7.29 -11.95
C GLY A 188 -2.69 -8.67 -11.60
N LEU A 189 -3.08 -8.93 -10.34
CA LEU A 189 -3.70 -10.18 -9.91
C LEU A 189 -5.23 -10.09 -9.99
N ASP A 190 -5.87 -11.22 -10.29
CA ASP A 190 -7.33 -11.36 -10.16
C ASP A 190 -7.78 -11.39 -8.69
N ILE A 191 -9.08 -11.26 -8.46
CA ILE A 191 -9.67 -11.16 -7.11
C ILE A 191 -9.32 -12.37 -6.23
N VAL A 192 -9.38 -13.59 -6.80
CA VAL A 192 -9.12 -14.82 -6.04
C VAL A 192 -7.67 -14.91 -5.61
N VAL A 193 -6.76 -14.53 -6.51
CA VAL A 193 -5.31 -14.56 -6.26
C VAL A 193 -4.90 -13.44 -5.31
N LYS A 194 -5.50 -12.24 -5.44
CA LYS A 194 -5.31 -11.14 -4.46
C LYS A 194 -5.62 -11.61 -3.04
N GLU A 195 -6.75 -12.32 -2.87
CA GLU A 195 -7.14 -12.81 -1.55
C GLU A 195 -6.13 -13.81 -0.97
N LYS A 196 -5.54 -14.68 -1.79
CA LYS A 196 -4.47 -15.58 -1.35
C LYS A 196 -3.22 -14.82 -0.90
N VAL A 197 -2.81 -13.79 -1.64
CA VAL A 197 -1.66 -12.96 -1.27
C VAL A 197 -1.94 -12.17 0.01
N ARG A 198 -3.14 -11.59 0.17
CA ARG A 198 -3.56 -10.91 1.39
C ARG A 198 -3.50 -11.83 2.61
N ASN A 199 -4.04 -13.03 2.48
CA ASN A 199 -4.03 -14.03 3.56
C ASN A 199 -2.60 -14.43 3.92
N ALA A 200 -1.70 -14.58 2.93
CA ALA A 200 -0.28 -14.83 3.17
C ALA A 200 0.37 -13.69 3.98
N ILE A 201 0.12 -12.43 3.61
CA ILE A 201 0.63 -11.24 4.31
C ILE A 201 0.12 -11.18 5.76
N LEU A 202 -1.19 -11.38 5.97
CA LEU A 202 -1.78 -11.40 7.32
C LEU A 202 -1.23 -12.54 8.18
N LYS A 203 -0.99 -13.71 7.57
CA LYS A 203 -0.41 -14.86 8.26
C LYS A 203 1.00 -14.58 8.74
N ILE A 204 1.86 -14.00 7.89
CA ILE A 204 3.22 -13.57 8.26
C ILE A 204 3.19 -12.63 9.45
N ASN A 205 2.36 -11.58 9.40
CA ASN A 205 2.27 -10.60 10.47
C ASN A 205 1.82 -11.25 11.79
N LYS A 206 0.82 -12.14 11.71
CA LYS A 206 0.23 -12.78 12.91
C LYS A 206 1.13 -13.82 13.55
N GLU A 207 1.79 -14.66 12.73
CA GLU A 207 2.57 -15.80 13.21
C GLU A 207 4.02 -15.41 13.56
N GLU A 208 4.61 -14.45 12.83
CA GLU A 208 6.02 -14.07 12.97
C GLU A 208 6.21 -12.68 13.63
N ASP A 209 5.12 -11.98 14.03
CA ASP A 209 5.14 -10.58 14.54
C ASP A 209 5.93 -9.63 13.60
N THR A 210 6.00 -9.95 12.31
CA THR A 210 6.73 -9.18 11.30
C THR A 210 5.98 -7.89 11.00
N THR A 211 6.68 -6.76 11.04
CA THR A 211 6.15 -5.46 10.64
C THR A 211 6.03 -5.39 9.12
N ILE A 212 4.94 -4.86 8.60
CA ILE A 212 4.72 -4.80 7.15
C ILE A 212 4.50 -3.36 6.72
N PHE A 213 5.37 -2.88 5.83
CA PHE A 213 5.26 -1.60 5.16
C PHE A 213 4.90 -1.85 3.71
N LEU A 214 3.67 -1.55 3.31
CA LEU A 214 3.21 -1.82 1.96
C LEU A 214 2.80 -0.55 1.23
N THR A 215 3.05 -0.52 -0.08
CA THR A 215 2.38 0.40 -1.00
C THR A 215 1.32 -0.34 -1.78
N SER A 216 0.21 0.30 -2.04
CA SER A 216 -0.82 -0.20 -2.95
C SER A 216 -1.58 0.96 -3.58
N HIS A 217 -2.05 0.76 -4.80
CA HIS A 217 -3.07 1.59 -5.45
C HIS A 217 -4.46 0.97 -5.31
N ASP A 218 -4.54 -0.28 -4.83
CA ASP A 218 -5.80 -0.96 -4.59
C ASP A 218 -6.24 -0.72 -3.13
N LEU A 219 -7.28 0.07 -2.96
CA LEU A 219 -7.78 0.45 -1.64
C LEU A 219 -8.46 -0.72 -0.93
N GLY A 220 -8.99 -1.69 -1.67
CA GLY A 220 -9.48 -2.93 -1.10
C GLY A 220 -8.38 -3.75 -0.43
N ASP A 221 -7.13 -3.68 -0.91
CA ASP A 221 -5.99 -4.28 -0.23
C ASP A 221 -5.69 -3.54 1.08
N ILE A 222 -5.72 -2.21 1.03
CA ILE A 222 -5.42 -1.36 2.18
C ILE A 222 -6.44 -1.58 3.30
N GLU A 223 -7.71 -1.62 2.96
CA GLU A 223 -8.80 -1.86 3.92
C GLU A 223 -8.72 -3.22 4.59
N LYS A 224 -8.35 -4.25 3.83
CA LYS A 224 -8.28 -5.62 4.34
C LYS A 224 -7.00 -5.92 5.13
N LEU A 225 -5.88 -5.30 4.76
CA LEU A 225 -4.58 -5.60 5.33
C LEU A 225 -4.19 -4.64 6.46
N CYS A 226 -4.49 -3.35 6.33
CA CYS A 226 -3.91 -2.31 7.15
C CYS A 226 -4.90 -1.75 8.17
N LYS A 227 -4.38 -1.34 9.32
CA LYS A 227 -5.13 -0.54 10.29
C LYS A 227 -4.78 0.94 10.24
N ARG A 228 -3.66 1.29 9.61
CA ARG A 228 -3.14 2.65 9.50
C ARG A 228 -2.73 2.95 8.08
N ILE A 229 -3.09 4.13 7.63
CA ILE A 229 -2.77 4.67 6.32
C ILE A 229 -1.94 5.94 6.47
N ILE A 230 -0.88 6.02 5.69
CA ILE A 230 -0.02 7.19 5.59
C ILE A 230 -0.12 7.68 4.15
N ILE A 231 -0.65 8.87 3.97
CA ILE A 231 -0.86 9.47 2.65
C ILE A 231 0.26 10.46 2.38
N ILE A 232 0.99 10.23 1.29
CA ILE A 232 2.05 11.14 0.83
C ILE A 232 1.65 11.78 -0.49
N ASP A 233 1.81 13.09 -0.57
CA ASP A 233 1.70 13.84 -1.82
C ASP A 233 2.82 14.86 -1.96
N ASN A 234 3.27 15.10 -3.19
CA ASN A 234 4.34 16.05 -3.51
C ASN A 234 5.57 15.97 -2.59
N GLY A 235 5.90 14.76 -2.11
CA GLY A 235 7.01 14.47 -1.21
C GLY A 235 6.77 14.77 0.26
N GLN A 236 5.55 15.07 0.68
CA GLN A 236 5.16 15.36 2.06
C GLN A 236 4.08 14.39 2.55
N ILE A 237 4.13 14.01 3.82
CA ILE A 237 3.01 13.28 4.44
C ILE A 237 1.90 14.30 4.71
N ILE A 238 0.75 14.10 4.07
CA ILE A 238 -0.43 14.95 4.20
C ILE A 238 -1.44 14.38 5.21
N LYS A 239 -1.41 13.06 5.44
CA LYS A 239 -2.25 12.38 6.43
C LYS A 239 -1.53 11.17 6.98
N ASP A 240 -1.69 10.90 8.26
CA ASP A 240 -1.22 9.71 8.97
C ASP A 240 -2.28 9.36 10.01
N GLU A 241 -3.11 8.35 9.72
CA GLU A 241 -4.31 8.11 10.50
C GLU A 241 -4.69 6.61 10.53
N ASN A 242 -5.44 6.22 11.54
CA ASN A 242 -6.11 4.91 11.57
C ASN A 242 -7.22 4.88 10.52
N ILE A 243 -7.31 3.78 9.74
CA ILE A 243 -8.29 3.64 8.65
C ILE A 243 -9.73 3.73 9.19
N GLU A 244 -10.02 3.16 10.37
CA GLU A 244 -11.35 3.23 10.97
C GLU A 244 -11.73 4.66 11.41
N VAL A 245 -10.73 5.44 11.87
CA VAL A 245 -10.93 6.86 12.20
C VAL A 245 -11.16 7.65 10.92
N LEU A 246 -10.31 7.43 9.92
CA LEU A 246 -10.46 8.07 8.61
C LEU A 246 -11.85 7.80 8.03
N LYS A 247 -12.29 6.53 8.03
CA LYS A 247 -13.64 6.16 7.59
C LYS A 247 -14.73 6.87 8.41
N LYS A 248 -14.60 6.95 9.73
CA LYS A 248 -15.60 7.61 10.60
C LYS A 248 -15.75 9.08 10.31
N ASP A 249 -14.67 9.78 10.00
CA ASP A 249 -14.73 11.20 9.63
C ASP A 249 -15.50 11.42 8.32
N TYR A 250 -15.48 10.43 7.41
CA TYR A 250 -16.19 10.42 6.14
C TYR A 250 -17.46 9.55 6.15
N LEU A 251 -17.71 8.70 7.18
CA LEU A 251 -18.99 7.97 7.38
C LEU A 251 -20.18 8.91 7.58
N LYS A 252 -19.94 10.18 7.81
CA LYS A 252 -20.95 11.24 7.80
C LYS A 252 -21.59 11.41 6.43
N GLU A 253 -20.84 11.10 5.38
CA GLU A 253 -21.33 11.14 4.01
C GLU A 253 -21.68 9.74 3.51
N ARG A 254 -22.82 9.60 2.85
CA ARG A 254 -23.27 8.37 2.18
C ARG A 254 -23.68 8.66 0.76
N TYR A 255 -23.41 7.72 -0.11
CA TYR A 255 -24.08 7.66 -1.40
C TYR A 255 -25.41 6.94 -1.24
N ILE A 256 -26.49 7.62 -1.58
CA ILE A 256 -27.84 7.05 -1.60
C ILE A 256 -28.24 6.93 -3.06
N THR A 257 -28.53 5.72 -3.51
CA THR A 257 -29.13 5.45 -4.81
C THR A 257 -30.60 5.17 -4.58
N ILE A 258 -31.47 6.00 -5.18
CA ILE A 258 -32.92 5.81 -5.16
C ILE A 258 -33.32 5.27 -6.51
N ILE A 259 -33.99 4.11 -6.50
CA ILE A 259 -34.42 3.40 -7.71
C ILE A 259 -35.93 3.51 -7.82
N TYR A 260 -36.40 4.04 -8.93
CA TYR A 260 -37.83 4.21 -9.22
C TYR A 260 -38.33 3.09 -10.14
N GLU A 261 -39.65 2.87 -10.13
CA GLU A 261 -40.31 1.91 -11.00
C GLU A 261 -40.21 2.30 -12.47
N ASN A 262 -40.29 3.60 -12.76
CA ASN A 262 -40.21 4.19 -14.10
C ASN A 262 -39.11 5.24 -14.16
N ASP A 263 -38.75 5.67 -15.36
CA ASP A 263 -37.83 6.78 -15.58
C ASP A 263 -38.34 8.05 -14.91
N VAL A 264 -37.48 8.76 -14.22
CA VAL A 264 -37.80 10.04 -13.59
C VAL A 264 -37.59 11.15 -14.59
N GLU A 265 -38.62 11.98 -14.81
CA GLU A 265 -38.53 13.13 -15.70
C GLU A 265 -37.49 14.15 -15.20
N GLU A 266 -36.95 14.93 -16.15
CA GLU A 266 -36.00 15.99 -15.85
C GLU A 266 -36.72 17.12 -15.12
N GLN A 267 -36.38 17.38 -13.87
CA GLN A 267 -37.00 18.39 -13.02
C GLN A 267 -36.02 18.88 -11.97
N GLU A 268 -36.31 20.02 -11.36
CA GLU A 268 -35.56 20.48 -10.18
C GLU A 268 -35.93 19.62 -8.96
N PHE A 269 -34.89 19.13 -8.28
CA PHE A 269 -35.04 18.38 -7.05
C PHE A 269 -34.80 19.32 -5.84
N ASP A 270 -35.57 19.13 -4.80
CA ASP A 270 -35.41 19.86 -3.52
C ASP A 270 -34.08 19.54 -2.81
N TYR A 271 -33.23 18.73 -3.44
CA TYR A 271 -31.95 18.27 -2.90
C TYR A 271 -30.88 18.20 -4.00
N PRO A 272 -29.61 18.57 -3.71
CA PRO A 272 -28.57 18.44 -4.70
C PRO A 272 -28.32 16.96 -5.02
N ILE A 273 -28.47 16.61 -6.29
CA ILE A 273 -28.18 15.26 -6.80
C ILE A 273 -26.73 15.18 -7.29
N ALA A 274 -26.08 14.04 -7.04
CA ALA A 274 -24.72 13.77 -7.51
C ALA A 274 -24.70 13.24 -8.95
N GLY A 275 -25.79 12.59 -9.39
CA GLY A 275 -25.96 12.04 -10.73
C GLY A 275 -27.34 11.46 -10.95
N ARG A 276 -27.61 11.08 -12.21
CA ARG A 276 -28.87 10.47 -12.63
C ARG A 276 -28.64 9.51 -13.79
N GLU A 277 -29.32 8.37 -13.75
CA GLU A 277 -29.34 7.38 -14.84
C GLU A 277 -30.75 6.81 -14.95
N SER A 278 -31.47 7.07 -16.05
CA SER A 278 -32.78 6.50 -16.31
C SER A 278 -33.73 6.58 -15.10
N ASN A 279 -33.97 5.46 -14.43
CA ASN A 279 -34.81 5.36 -13.24
C ASN A 279 -34.06 5.46 -11.91
N LYS A 280 -32.78 5.91 -11.91
CA LYS A 280 -31.93 6.01 -10.71
C LYS A 280 -31.51 7.45 -10.45
N ILE A 281 -31.56 7.85 -9.20
CA ILE A 281 -31.02 9.12 -8.70
C ILE A 281 -29.92 8.83 -7.68
N PHE A 282 -28.77 9.46 -7.85
CA PHE A 282 -27.62 9.36 -6.96
C PHE A 282 -27.49 10.64 -6.14
N ILE A 283 -27.39 10.49 -4.82
CA ILE A 283 -27.29 11.60 -3.88
C ILE A 283 -26.11 11.37 -2.96
N LYS A 284 -25.29 12.39 -2.72
CA LYS A 284 -24.27 12.38 -1.66
C LYS A 284 -24.79 13.17 -0.46
N VAL A 285 -24.88 12.54 0.69
CA VAL A 285 -25.57 13.08 1.87
C VAL A 285 -24.70 13.01 3.11
N ASP A 286 -24.65 14.10 3.89
CA ASP A 286 -24.17 14.06 5.28
C ASP A 286 -25.30 13.54 6.19
N THR A 287 -25.13 12.32 6.68
CA THR A 287 -26.12 11.63 7.53
C THR A 287 -26.23 12.20 8.95
N ASN A 288 -25.35 13.14 9.36
CA ASN A 288 -25.55 13.90 10.60
C ASN A 288 -26.51 15.05 10.42
N ILE A 289 -26.68 15.55 9.19
CA ILE A 289 -27.54 16.69 8.86
C ILE A 289 -28.90 16.18 8.40
N HIS A 290 -28.92 15.10 7.61
CA HIS A 290 -30.12 14.55 7.02
C HIS A 290 -30.21 13.04 7.21
N SER A 291 -31.31 12.57 7.80
CA SER A 291 -31.55 11.12 7.90
C SER A 291 -31.92 10.52 6.54
N VAL A 292 -31.59 9.24 6.34
CA VAL A 292 -31.98 8.51 5.13
C VAL A 292 -33.51 8.53 4.95
N SER A 293 -34.26 8.48 6.06
CA SER A 293 -35.72 8.52 6.05
C SER A 293 -36.26 9.84 5.53
N GLU A 294 -35.71 10.98 5.96
CA GLU A 294 -36.12 12.31 5.46
C GLU A 294 -35.86 12.47 3.97
N ILE A 295 -34.75 11.92 3.49
CA ILE A 295 -34.40 11.94 2.07
C ILE A 295 -35.40 11.08 1.29
N LEU A 296 -35.68 9.87 1.77
CA LEU A 296 -36.64 8.99 1.14
C LEU A 296 -38.02 9.67 1.02
N GLU A 297 -38.53 10.28 2.10
CA GLU A 297 -39.80 11.01 2.08
C GLU A 297 -39.85 12.10 1.03
N LYS A 298 -38.76 12.86 0.89
CA LYS A 298 -38.64 13.91 -0.13
C LYS A 298 -38.68 13.33 -1.55
N PHE A 299 -37.98 12.22 -1.76
CA PHE A 299 -37.84 11.64 -3.09
C PHE A 299 -39.02 10.76 -3.50
N MET A 300 -39.82 10.25 -2.57
CA MET A 300 -41.10 9.58 -2.88
C MET A 300 -42.12 10.49 -3.59
N LYS A 301 -41.94 11.81 -3.54
CA LYS A 301 -42.80 12.76 -4.27
C LYS A 301 -42.58 12.74 -5.78
N TYR A 302 -41.44 12.25 -6.25
CA TYR A 302 -41.02 12.28 -7.65
C TYR A 302 -41.35 10.98 -8.40
N GLY A 303 -41.86 9.95 -7.73
CA GLY A 303 -42.26 8.70 -8.34
C GLY A 303 -42.35 7.55 -7.33
N ASN A 304 -42.77 6.39 -7.84
CA ASN A 304 -42.81 5.19 -7.04
C ASN A 304 -41.44 4.59 -6.83
N VAL A 305 -40.91 4.68 -5.59
CA VAL A 305 -39.58 4.15 -5.22
C VAL A 305 -39.72 2.65 -5.00
N VAL A 306 -38.94 1.85 -5.74
CA VAL A 306 -38.92 0.38 -5.64
C VAL A 306 -37.77 -0.13 -4.80
N ASP A 307 -36.66 0.61 -4.73
CA ASP A 307 -35.50 0.24 -3.92
C ASP A 307 -34.69 1.45 -3.51
N ILE A 308 -33.93 1.31 -2.42
CA ILE A 308 -33.00 2.31 -1.94
C ILE A 308 -31.71 1.63 -1.45
N GLU A 309 -30.59 2.05 -1.99
CA GLU A 309 -29.28 1.58 -1.59
C GLU A 309 -28.52 2.73 -0.92
N ALA A 310 -28.08 2.54 0.32
CA ALA A 310 -27.28 3.53 1.05
C ALA A 310 -25.93 2.93 1.42
N ILE A 311 -24.90 3.31 0.67
CA ILE A 311 -23.53 2.82 0.87
C ILE A 311 -22.65 3.92 1.48
N PRO A 312 -21.70 3.55 2.38
CA PRO A 312 -20.67 4.47 2.83
C PRO A 312 -19.86 4.98 1.64
N VAL A 313 -19.34 6.21 1.76
CA VAL A 313 -18.40 6.74 0.76
C VAL A 313 -17.19 5.80 0.67
N PRO A 314 -16.85 5.31 -0.52
CA PRO A 314 -15.69 4.45 -0.73
C PRO A 314 -14.40 5.15 -0.27
N LEU A 315 -13.41 4.37 0.21
CA LEU A 315 -12.11 4.93 0.63
C LEU A 315 -11.40 5.65 -0.52
N GLU A 316 -11.69 5.26 -1.78
CA GLU A 316 -11.23 5.93 -3.00
C GLU A 316 -11.60 7.42 -3.01
N ASP A 317 -12.85 7.72 -2.77
CA ASP A 317 -13.38 9.08 -2.80
C ASP A 317 -12.84 9.89 -1.61
N VAL A 318 -12.70 9.25 -0.45
CA VAL A 318 -12.08 9.85 0.73
C VAL A 318 -10.65 10.30 0.42
N ILE A 319 -9.86 9.42 -0.18
CA ILE A 319 -8.47 9.73 -0.53
C ILE A 319 -8.41 10.78 -1.65
N PHE A 320 -9.31 10.70 -2.64
CA PHE A 320 -9.42 11.71 -3.69
C PHE A 320 -9.74 13.09 -3.10
N ASP A 321 -10.70 13.16 -2.17
CA ASP A 321 -11.03 14.40 -1.46
C ASP A 321 -9.84 14.96 -0.66
N ILE A 322 -9.04 14.10 -0.02
CA ILE A 322 -7.83 14.53 0.71
C ILE A 322 -6.81 15.15 -0.25
N TYR A 323 -6.65 14.61 -1.46
CA TYR A 323 -5.73 15.18 -2.45
C TYR A 323 -6.23 16.50 -3.02
N THR A 324 -7.54 16.66 -3.22
CA THR A 324 -8.13 17.86 -3.85
C THR A 324 -8.37 19.00 -2.87
N LYS A 325 -8.60 18.72 -1.59
CA LYS A 325 -8.81 19.74 -0.53
C LYS A 325 -7.50 20.19 0.13
N GLY A 326 -6.39 19.56 -0.19
CA GLY A 326 -5.05 19.89 0.31
C GLY A 326 -4.29 20.92 -0.52
N ASP A 327 -4.89 21.45 -1.61
CA ASP A 327 -4.35 22.54 -2.44
C ASP A 327 -4.82 23.91 -1.97
#